data_b422382a6b2da0370a5a8a3c129d5e3d
#
_entry.id   b422382a6b2da0370a5a8a3c129d5e3d
#
_cell.length_a   1.000
_cell.length_b   1.000
_cell.length_c   1.000
_cell.angle_alpha   90.00
_cell.angle_beta   90.00
_cell.angle_gamma   90.00
#
_symmetry.space_group_name_H-M   'P 1'
#
loop_
_entity.id
_entity.type
_entity.pdbx_description
1 polymer ?
#
loop_
_entity_poly.entity_id
_entity_poly.type
_entity_poly.pdbx_seq_one_letter_code
_entity_poly.pdbx_strand_id
1 'polypeptide(L)'
;MKYEIIHINRFDYETPVDQSMNSIRLEPKTDECQRLLVYHTEITPHSLTSHYTDIWGNTVESFYIAEPHTHLEVKTTSVVSIQRSPFVDQLTYSKAMQDIFSSQLFRDQYLPFLSQTNYTYLEPHQVTNVKNEIGDIQNPVQFAKSLMNYLYAHFTYDSNSTNVNTTAREAIELKSGVCQDIAHTMIGVLRAQGIPARYVSGYLYVGEDSALVGDAASHAWVEFMAPGIGWISLDPTNNVEALENHIRVGVGRDYGDVSPVQGVYRGGNQNLDVSVSVTLLDS
;
A
#
# COMPACT_ATOMS: atom_id res chain seq x y z
N MET A 1 1.47 -20.73 -1.13
CA MET A 1 2.43 -20.27 -0.10
C MET A 1 1.70 -19.94 1.20
N LYS A 2 2.31 -20.25 2.37
CA LYS A 2 1.75 -19.92 3.68
C LYS A 2 2.78 -19.17 4.50
N TYR A 3 2.39 -18.05 5.09
CA TYR A 3 3.29 -17.16 5.82
C TYR A 3 2.80 -16.87 7.23
N GLU A 4 3.73 -16.75 8.15
CA GLU A 4 3.53 -16.10 9.45
C GLU A 4 4.11 -14.70 9.38
N ILE A 5 3.35 -13.73 9.90
CA ILE A 5 3.76 -12.33 9.98
C ILE A 5 3.67 -11.90 11.44
N ILE A 6 4.74 -11.32 11.96
CA ILE A 6 4.77 -10.64 13.25
C ILE A 6 5.11 -9.19 13.00
N HIS A 7 4.21 -8.28 13.38
CA HIS A 7 4.40 -6.83 13.23
C HIS A 7 4.30 -6.17 14.60
N ILE A 8 5.32 -5.40 14.97
CA ILE A 8 5.41 -4.73 16.25
C ILE A 8 5.64 -3.23 16.01
N ASN A 9 4.77 -2.39 16.58
CA ASN A 9 4.95 -0.95 16.66
C ASN A 9 5.19 -0.58 18.12
N ARG A 10 6.31 0.09 18.42
CA ARG A 10 6.66 0.61 19.74
C ARG A 10 6.72 2.11 19.70
N PHE A 11 5.97 2.73 20.58
CA PHE A 11 5.96 4.17 20.79
C PHE A 11 6.52 4.47 22.18
N ASP A 12 7.61 5.23 22.21
CA ASP A 12 8.18 5.74 23.44
C ASP A 12 7.93 7.26 23.49
N TYR A 13 7.28 7.72 24.56
CA TYR A 13 6.88 9.10 24.75
C TYR A 13 7.87 9.80 25.68
N GLU A 14 8.33 11.00 25.33
CA GLU A 14 9.25 11.81 26.15
C GLU A 14 8.64 12.20 27.51
N THR A 15 7.33 12.38 27.54
CA THR A 15 6.57 12.65 28.76
C THR A 15 5.38 11.72 28.85
N PRO A 16 4.90 11.36 30.03
CA PRO A 16 3.71 10.51 30.14
C PRO A 16 2.53 11.05 29.37
N VAL A 17 1.89 10.19 28.61
CA VAL A 17 0.63 10.44 27.90
C VAL A 17 -0.49 10.04 28.82
N ASP A 18 -1.38 10.99 29.18
CA ASP A 18 -2.47 10.73 30.12
C ASP A 18 -3.52 9.78 29.56
N GLN A 19 -3.78 9.90 28.26
CA GLN A 19 -4.74 9.07 27.53
C GLN A 19 -4.44 9.10 26.02
N SER A 20 -4.73 8.00 25.35
CA SER A 20 -4.60 7.91 23.91
C SER A 20 -5.76 7.14 23.28
N MET A 21 -6.24 7.60 22.13
CA MET A 21 -7.18 6.90 21.26
C MET A 21 -6.45 6.49 20.00
N ASN A 22 -6.47 5.22 19.68
CA ASN A 22 -5.69 4.65 18.58
C ASN A 22 -6.58 3.80 17.67
N SER A 23 -6.17 3.71 16.41
CA SER A 23 -6.72 2.78 15.44
C SER A 23 -5.60 2.15 14.63
N ILE A 24 -5.71 0.86 14.36
CA ILE A 24 -4.73 0.10 13.59
C ILE A 24 -5.39 -0.58 12.39
N ARG A 25 -4.62 -0.74 11.32
CA ARG A 25 -4.97 -1.45 10.08
C ARG A 25 -3.84 -2.42 9.78
N LEU A 26 -3.82 -3.53 10.53
CA LEU A 26 -2.75 -4.53 10.48
C LEU A 26 -3.27 -5.94 10.19
N GLU A 27 -4.60 -6.12 10.18
CA GLU A 27 -5.22 -7.41 9.84
C GLU A 27 -5.14 -7.67 8.34
N PRO A 28 -4.45 -8.76 7.89
CA PRO A 28 -4.40 -9.10 6.48
C PRO A 28 -5.79 -9.42 5.92
N LYS A 29 -6.06 -8.92 4.70
CA LYS A 29 -7.35 -9.15 4.03
C LYS A 29 -7.54 -10.62 3.65
N THR A 30 -8.79 -11.07 3.67
CA THR A 30 -9.20 -12.29 2.95
C THR A 30 -9.88 -11.89 1.64
N ASP A 31 -9.42 -12.46 0.53
CA ASP A 31 -9.99 -12.28 -0.80
C ASP A 31 -9.91 -13.62 -1.60
N GLU A 32 -10.15 -13.57 -2.90
CA GLU A 32 -10.14 -14.77 -3.76
C GLU A 32 -8.78 -15.48 -3.82
N CYS A 33 -7.69 -14.75 -3.59
CA CYS A 33 -6.31 -15.23 -3.72
C CYS A 33 -5.53 -15.28 -2.41
N GLN A 34 -6.08 -14.70 -1.35
CA GLN A 34 -5.45 -14.63 -0.03
C GLN A 34 -6.46 -14.98 1.06
N ARG A 35 -6.09 -15.87 1.98
CA ARG A 35 -6.92 -16.25 3.11
C ARG A 35 -6.19 -16.03 4.43
N LEU A 36 -6.76 -15.23 5.30
CA LEU A 36 -6.35 -15.11 6.69
C LEU A 36 -6.75 -16.37 7.46
N LEU A 37 -5.79 -17.02 8.11
CA LEU A 37 -6.01 -18.24 8.88
C LEU A 37 -5.99 -17.98 10.37
N VAL A 38 -5.10 -17.10 10.83
CA VAL A 38 -4.94 -16.69 12.24
C VAL A 38 -4.67 -15.20 12.26
N TYR A 39 -5.27 -14.50 13.21
CA TYR A 39 -4.93 -13.13 13.56
C TYR A 39 -5.08 -12.90 15.05
N HIS A 40 -4.11 -12.25 15.65
CA HIS A 40 -4.08 -11.92 17.07
C HIS A 40 -3.38 -10.60 17.29
N THR A 41 -3.97 -9.73 18.13
CA THR A 41 -3.43 -8.43 18.54
C THR A 41 -3.14 -8.42 20.04
N GLU A 42 -1.94 -8.01 20.42
CA GLU A 42 -1.50 -7.76 21.78
C GLU A 42 -1.19 -6.25 21.93
N ILE A 43 -1.74 -5.63 22.97
CA ILE A 43 -1.54 -4.19 23.22
C ILE A 43 -1.00 -4.00 24.65
N THR A 44 0.05 -3.21 24.79
CA THR A 44 0.66 -2.87 26.09
C THR A 44 0.81 -1.35 26.18
N PRO A 45 0.22 -0.66 27.18
CA PRO A 45 -0.64 -1.19 28.26
C PRO A 45 -1.90 -1.90 27.73
N HIS A 46 -2.39 -2.88 28.49
CA HIS A 46 -3.51 -3.69 28.06
C HIS A 46 -4.78 -2.84 27.76
N SER A 47 -5.38 -3.07 26.60
CA SER A 47 -6.62 -2.43 26.19
C SER A 47 -7.50 -3.40 25.42
N LEU A 48 -8.81 -3.22 25.53
CA LEU A 48 -9.78 -3.93 24.70
C LEU A 48 -9.87 -3.24 23.31
N THR A 49 -10.00 -4.04 22.27
CA THR A 49 -10.18 -3.57 20.91
C THR A 49 -11.64 -3.64 20.48
N SER A 50 -12.05 -2.69 19.65
CA SER A 50 -13.29 -2.70 18.89
C SER A 50 -12.95 -2.77 17.40
N HIS A 51 -13.71 -3.56 16.63
CA HIS A 51 -13.46 -3.79 15.22
C HIS A 51 -14.58 -3.21 14.37
N TYR A 52 -14.20 -2.61 13.24
CA TYR A 52 -15.14 -2.23 12.19
C TYR A 52 -14.49 -2.31 10.82
N THR A 53 -15.32 -2.31 9.78
CA THR A 53 -14.84 -2.25 8.40
C THR A 53 -14.96 -0.83 7.88
N ASP A 54 -13.86 -0.26 7.36
CA ASP A 54 -13.89 1.06 6.77
C ASP A 54 -14.53 1.06 5.36
N ILE A 55 -14.66 2.24 4.75
CA ILE A 55 -15.29 2.41 3.43
C ILE A 55 -14.52 1.73 2.30
N TRP A 56 -13.25 1.38 2.52
CA TRP A 56 -12.40 0.66 1.56
C TRP A 56 -12.42 -0.86 1.78
N GLY A 57 -13.19 -1.30 2.77
CA GLY A 57 -13.28 -2.72 3.14
C GLY A 57 -12.09 -3.22 3.96
N ASN A 58 -11.31 -2.35 4.60
CA ASN A 58 -10.24 -2.76 5.51
C ASN A 58 -10.80 -3.01 6.91
N THR A 59 -10.26 -3.99 7.62
CA THR A 59 -10.50 -4.15 9.05
C THR A 59 -9.73 -3.08 9.82
N VAL A 60 -10.43 -2.37 10.68
CA VAL A 60 -9.88 -1.36 11.59
C VAL A 60 -10.13 -1.81 13.01
N GLU A 61 -9.07 -1.94 13.80
CA GLU A 61 -9.18 -2.11 15.24
C GLU A 61 -8.95 -0.78 15.94
N SER A 62 -9.84 -0.43 16.85
CA SER A 62 -9.74 0.79 17.67
C SER A 62 -9.63 0.44 19.13
N PHE A 63 -8.77 1.14 19.85
CA PHE A 63 -8.58 0.98 21.28
C PHE A 63 -8.28 2.31 21.97
N TYR A 64 -8.56 2.33 23.27
CA TYR A 64 -8.37 3.51 24.11
C TYR A 64 -7.60 3.14 25.37
N ILE A 65 -6.52 3.88 25.67
CA ILE A 65 -5.74 3.74 26.90
C ILE A 65 -6.06 4.94 27.79
N ALA A 66 -6.66 4.68 28.94
CA ALA A 66 -7.09 5.68 29.91
C ALA A 66 -6.04 5.97 30.99
N GLU A 67 -5.00 5.15 31.10
CA GLU A 67 -3.98 5.26 32.13
C GLU A 67 -2.76 6.03 31.60
N PRO A 68 -2.10 6.85 32.44
CA PRO A 68 -0.85 7.50 32.09
C PRO A 68 0.22 6.47 31.72
N HIS A 69 0.84 6.64 30.55
CA HIS A 69 1.84 5.73 30.04
C HIS A 69 2.96 6.47 29.30
N THR A 70 4.16 5.93 29.33
CA THR A 70 5.33 6.42 28.58
C THR A 70 5.72 5.49 27.44
N HIS A 71 5.03 4.35 27.33
CA HIS A 71 5.28 3.33 26.32
C HIS A 71 3.95 2.75 25.84
N LEU A 72 3.83 2.57 24.52
CA LEU A 72 2.75 1.84 23.88
C LEU A 72 3.36 0.84 22.91
N GLU A 73 3.07 -0.44 23.10
CA GLU A 73 3.41 -1.48 22.13
C GLU A 73 2.13 -2.08 21.55
N VAL A 74 2.08 -2.17 20.23
CA VAL A 74 1.07 -2.91 19.47
C VAL A 74 1.76 -3.99 18.69
N LYS A 75 1.50 -5.25 19.05
CA LYS A 75 2.04 -6.43 18.38
C LYS A 75 0.91 -7.21 17.73
N THR A 76 1.03 -7.51 16.45
CA THR A 76 0.12 -8.40 15.74
C THR A 76 0.85 -9.64 15.25
N THR A 77 0.16 -10.77 15.32
CA THR A 77 0.61 -12.05 14.74
C THR A 77 -0.46 -12.55 13.80
N SER A 78 -0.10 -12.81 12.56
CA SER A 78 -1.03 -13.35 11.56
C SER A 78 -0.44 -14.52 10.80
N VAL A 79 -1.31 -15.45 10.37
CA VAL A 79 -0.98 -16.51 9.44
C VAL A 79 -1.87 -16.41 8.23
N VAL A 80 -1.28 -16.36 7.05
CA VAL A 80 -1.99 -16.21 5.77
C VAL A 80 -1.60 -17.31 4.79
N SER A 81 -2.55 -17.70 3.95
CA SER A 81 -2.30 -18.56 2.78
C SER A 81 -2.57 -17.76 1.52
N ILE A 82 -1.65 -17.81 0.56
CA ILE A 82 -1.74 -17.06 -0.70
C ILE A 82 -1.57 -18.00 -1.88
N GLN A 83 -2.43 -17.81 -2.88
CA GLN A 83 -2.36 -18.51 -4.16
C GLN A 83 -2.66 -17.51 -5.28
N ARG A 84 -1.62 -16.98 -5.91
CA ARG A 84 -1.71 -16.07 -7.06
C ARG A 84 -0.82 -16.55 -8.17
N SER A 85 -1.32 -16.52 -9.40
CA SER A 85 -0.57 -16.88 -10.58
C SER A 85 -0.37 -15.66 -11.47
N PRO A 86 0.79 -15.51 -12.15
CA PRO A 86 1.01 -14.45 -13.11
C PRO A 86 -0.02 -14.51 -14.25
N PHE A 87 -0.60 -13.38 -14.61
CA PHE A 87 -1.59 -13.35 -15.68
C PHE A 87 -1.54 -12.09 -16.57
N VAL A 88 -0.84 -11.05 -16.13
CA VAL A 88 -0.82 -9.74 -16.80
C VAL A 88 -0.30 -9.87 -18.24
N ASP A 89 0.71 -10.70 -18.48
CA ASP A 89 1.26 -10.93 -19.81
C ASP A 89 0.35 -11.72 -20.75
N GLN A 90 -0.65 -12.40 -20.18
CA GLN A 90 -1.62 -13.20 -20.94
C GLN A 90 -2.89 -12.40 -21.27
N LEU A 91 -3.00 -11.17 -20.75
CA LEU A 91 -4.19 -10.35 -20.93
C LEU A 91 -4.33 -9.81 -22.35
N THR A 92 -5.48 -10.09 -22.95
CA THR A 92 -5.89 -9.47 -24.21
C THR A 92 -6.87 -8.32 -23.91
N TYR A 93 -6.46 -7.09 -24.17
CA TYR A 93 -7.31 -5.92 -24.01
C TYR A 93 -8.19 -5.74 -25.25
N SER A 94 -9.44 -6.13 -25.13
CA SER A 94 -10.41 -6.13 -26.24
C SER A 94 -11.04 -4.76 -26.51
N LYS A 95 -11.65 -4.59 -27.69
CA LYS A 95 -12.43 -3.39 -28.01
C LYS A 95 -13.58 -3.17 -27.02
N ALA A 96 -14.25 -4.24 -26.58
CA ALA A 96 -15.32 -4.15 -25.58
C ALA A 96 -14.81 -3.60 -24.23
N MET A 97 -13.62 -4.01 -23.80
CA MET A 97 -12.98 -3.46 -22.59
C MET A 97 -12.66 -1.98 -22.76
N GLN A 98 -12.19 -1.56 -23.95
CA GLN A 98 -11.92 -0.15 -24.24
C GLN A 98 -13.20 0.68 -24.22
N ASP A 99 -14.31 0.16 -24.72
CA ASP A 99 -15.60 0.86 -24.72
C ASP A 99 -16.13 1.03 -23.27
N ILE A 100 -15.99 0.00 -22.42
CA ILE A 100 -16.33 0.09 -20.99
C ILE A 100 -15.43 1.11 -20.30
N PHE A 101 -14.12 1.07 -20.50
CA PHE A 101 -13.15 1.97 -19.91
C PHE A 101 -13.44 3.44 -20.23
N SER A 102 -13.91 3.72 -21.46
CA SER A 102 -14.26 5.06 -21.91
C SER A 102 -15.65 5.53 -21.46
N SER A 103 -16.45 4.65 -20.84
CA SER A 103 -17.83 4.96 -20.45
C SER A 103 -17.91 5.84 -19.22
N GLN A 104 -18.97 6.68 -19.16
CA GLN A 104 -19.23 7.51 -17.98
C GLN A 104 -19.55 6.65 -16.75
N LEU A 105 -20.28 5.55 -16.94
CA LEU A 105 -20.63 4.62 -15.85
C LEU A 105 -19.38 4.05 -15.15
N PHE A 106 -18.37 3.66 -15.92
CA PHE A 106 -17.11 3.18 -15.37
C PHE A 106 -16.38 4.28 -14.57
N ARG A 107 -16.35 5.51 -15.10
CA ARG A 107 -15.76 6.66 -14.41
C ARG A 107 -16.46 6.98 -13.10
N ASP A 108 -17.79 6.97 -13.09
CA ASP A 108 -18.60 7.26 -11.90
C ASP A 108 -18.40 6.17 -10.82
N GLN A 109 -18.33 4.90 -11.24
CA GLN A 109 -18.11 3.77 -10.34
C GLN A 109 -16.74 3.84 -9.64
N TYR A 110 -15.71 4.28 -10.35
CA TYR A 110 -14.34 4.32 -9.82
C TYR A 110 -13.86 5.75 -9.50
N LEU A 111 -14.76 6.72 -9.38
CA LEU A 111 -14.42 8.12 -9.14
C LEU A 111 -13.46 8.35 -7.96
N PRO A 112 -13.58 7.68 -6.80
CA PRO A 112 -12.63 7.84 -5.70
C PRO A 112 -11.18 7.45 -6.08
N PHE A 113 -11.03 6.50 -6.99
CA PHE A 113 -9.74 5.98 -7.46
C PHE A 113 -9.23 6.65 -8.75
N LEU A 114 -10.00 7.60 -9.29
CA LEU A 114 -9.62 8.51 -10.37
C LEU A 114 -9.23 9.89 -9.83
N SER A 115 -9.72 10.24 -8.64
CA SER A 115 -9.45 11.54 -8.02
C SER A 115 -8.05 11.59 -7.40
N GLN A 116 -7.34 12.67 -7.67
CA GLN A 116 -6.04 12.92 -7.03
C GLN A 116 -6.24 13.27 -5.55
N THR A 117 -5.25 12.94 -4.74
CA THR A 117 -5.14 13.31 -3.33
C THR A 117 -3.89 14.16 -3.10
N ASN A 118 -3.69 14.67 -1.90
CA ASN A 118 -2.46 15.40 -1.59
C ASN A 118 -1.20 14.55 -1.82
N TYR A 119 -1.26 13.25 -1.52
CA TYR A 119 -0.12 12.35 -1.72
C TYR A 119 0.14 12.01 -3.18
N THR A 120 -0.89 11.95 -4.03
CA THR A 120 -0.79 11.42 -5.39
C THR A 120 -0.82 12.51 -6.47
N TYR A 121 -1.11 13.76 -6.10
CA TYR A 121 -1.19 14.86 -7.07
C TYR A 121 0.17 15.13 -7.72
N LEU A 122 0.14 15.25 -9.03
CA LEU A 122 1.27 15.64 -9.88
C LEU A 122 0.92 16.86 -10.70
N GLU A 123 1.90 17.72 -10.92
CA GLU A 123 1.73 18.85 -11.82
C GLU A 123 1.58 18.38 -13.28
N PRO A 124 0.78 19.06 -14.12
CA PRO A 124 0.57 18.65 -15.51
C PRO A 124 1.85 18.43 -16.32
N HIS A 125 2.89 19.22 -16.07
CA HIS A 125 4.17 19.08 -16.76
C HIS A 125 4.91 17.81 -16.36
N GLN A 126 4.82 17.40 -15.08
CA GLN A 126 5.44 16.16 -14.58
C GLN A 126 4.81 14.93 -15.25
N VAL A 127 3.47 14.90 -15.33
CA VAL A 127 2.74 13.83 -16.03
C VAL A 127 3.12 13.80 -17.52
N THR A 128 3.20 14.99 -18.16
CA THR A 128 3.58 15.11 -19.58
C THR A 128 5.00 14.59 -19.82
N ASN A 129 5.95 14.90 -18.95
CA ASN A 129 7.33 14.42 -19.07
C ASN A 129 7.39 12.89 -19.01
N VAL A 130 6.73 12.27 -18.01
CA VAL A 130 6.64 10.81 -17.91
C VAL A 130 6.00 10.19 -19.15
N LYS A 131 4.89 10.76 -19.63
CA LYS A 131 4.20 10.28 -20.82
C LYS A 131 5.07 10.37 -22.09
N ASN A 132 5.84 11.41 -22.25
CA ASN A 132 6.77 11.55 -23.38
C ASN A 132 7.86 10.48 -23.39
N GLU A 133 8.35 10.06 -22.22
CA GLU A 133 9.35 9.01 -22.09
C GLU A 133 8.74 7.61 -22.34
N ILE A 134 7.53 7.36 -21.87
CA ILE A 134 6.85 6.06 -22.03
C ILE A 134 6.30 5.89 -23.45
N GLY A 135 5.88 6.99 -24.10
CA GLY A 135 5.21 7.00 -25.39
C GLY A 135 3.67 7.01 -25.30
N ASP A 136 3.02 7.18 -26.46
CA ASP A 136 1.56 7.24 -26.54
C ASP A 136 0.92 5.84 -26.60
N ILE A 137 0.71 5.26 -25.40
CA ILE A 137 0.14 3.92 -25.25
C ILE A 137 -1.32 4.05 -24.85
N GLN A 138 -2.23 3.59 -25.72
CA GLN A 138 -3.68 3.67 -25.51
C GLN A 138 -4.25 2.53 -24.65
N ASN A 139 -3.57 1.40 -24.59
CA ASN A 139 -3.97 0.26 -23.78
C ASN A 139 -3.57 0.49 -22.31
N PRO A 140 -4.53 0.61 -21.36
CA PRO A 140 -4.24 0.94 -19.97
C PRO A 140 -3.38 -0.12 -19.26
N VAL A 141 -3.47 -1.39 -19.65
CA VAL A 141 -2.63 -2.45 -19.06
C VAL A 141 -1.18 -2.31 -19.53
N GLN A 142 -0.97 -2.07 -20.81
CA GLN A 142 0.36 -1.81 -21.36
C GLN A 142 0.93 -0.50 -20.82
N PHE A 143 0.11 0.54 -20.70
CA PHE A 143 0.53 1.81 -20.11
C PHE A 143 1.00 1.62 -18.65
N ALA A 144 0.22 0.92 -17.83
CA ALA A 144 0.58 0.66 -16.43
C ALA A 144 1.89 -0.15 -16.31
N LYS A 145 2.11 -1.15 -17.17
CA LYS A 145 3.39 -1.91 -17.22
C LYS A 145 4.56 -1.03 -17.65
N SER A 146 4.40 -0.23 -18.69
CA SER A 146 5.45 0.67 -19.17
C SER A 146 5.77 1.74 -18.12
N LEU A 147 4.77 2.24 -17.40
CA LEU A 147 4.96 3.16 -16.28
C LEU A 147 5.72 2.50 -15.13
N MET A 148 5.38 1.27 -14.76
CA MET A 148 6.11 0.51 -13.75
C MET A 148 7.58 0.35 -14.13
N ASN A 149 7.88 -0.07 -15.36
CA ASN A 149 9.25 -0.20 -15.89
C ASN A 149 10.00 1.13 -15.87
N TYR A 150 9.32 2.23 -16.25
CA TYR A 150 9.89 3.58 -16.24
C TYR A 150 10.29 3.99 -14.81
N LEU A 151 9.39 3.82 -13.84
CA LEU A 151 9.66 4.20 -12.45
C LEU A 151 10.81 3.37 -11.88
N TYR A 152 10.81 2.07 -12.08
CA TYR A 152 11.90 1.20 -11.65
C TYR A 152 13.26 1.61 -12.24
N ALA A 153 13.31 2.02 -13.50
CA ALA A 153 14.54 2.41 -14.17
C ALA A 153 15.06 3.80 -13.77
N HIS A 154 14.16 4.70 -13.29
CA HIS A 154 14.50 6.11 -13.08
C HIS A 154 14.46 6.56 -11.62
N PHE A 155 13.91 5.73 -10.70
CA PHE A 155 13.91 6.01 -9.27
C PHE A 155 15.02 5.24 -8.56
N THR A 156 15.67 5.91 -7.62
CA THR A 156 16.60 5.27 -6.70
C THR A 156 15.86 4.96 -5.39
N TYR A 157 15.89 3.71 -4.94
CA TYR A 157 15.37 3.36 -3.63
C TYR A 157 16.33 3.88 -2.54
N ASP A 158 15.85 4.82 -1.72
CA ASP A 158 16.64 5.44 -0.64
C ASP A 158 15.73 5.86 0.51
N SER A 159 15.84 5.18 1.65
CA SER A 159 15.07 5.45 2.86
C SER A 159 15.42 6.76 3.57
N ASN A 160 16.53 7.40 3.19
CA ASN A 160 16.96 8.66 3.79
C ASN A 160 16.52 9.90 2.97
N SER A 161 16.04 9.71 1.75
CA SER A 161 15.72 10.83 0.84
C SER A 161 14.34 11.43 1.09
N THR A 162 13.44 10.69 1.74
CA THR A 162 12.02 11.03 1.90
C THR A 162 11.54 10.72 3.31
N ASN A 163 10.30 11.11 3.60
CA ASN A 163 9.60 10.79 4.84
C ASN A 163 8.11 10.48 4.55
N VAL A 164 7.40 10.04 5.57
CA VAL A 164 5.99 9.60 5.48
C VAL A 164 5.03 10.65 4.89
N ASN A 165 5.38 11.93 4.90
CA ASN A 165 4.58 13.02 4.35
C ASN A 165 5.00 13.43 2.93
N THR A 166 6.05 12.82 2.38
CA THR A 166 6.51 13.12 1.01
C THR A 166 5.41 12.83 0.00
N THR A 167 5.21 13.79 -0.90
CA THR A 167 4.18 13.70 -1.96
C THR A 167 4.76 13.15 -3.25
N ALA A 168 3.91 12.60 -4.12
CA ALA A 168 4.32 12.16 -5.47
C ALA A 168 5.02 13.26 -6.27
N ARG A 169 4.56 14.53 -6.10
CA ARG A 169 5.15 15.70 -6.76
C ARG A 169 6.60 15.94 -6.34
N GLU A 170 6.91 15.72 -5.06
CA GLU A 170 8.27 15.86 -4.54
C GLU A 170 9.13 14.65 -4.94
N ALA A 171 8.61 13.44 -4.80
CA ALA A 171 9.31 12.21 -5.12
C ALA A 171 9.74 12.13 -6.59
N ILE A 172 8.87 12.55 -7.53
CA ILE A 172 9.18 12.53 -8.97
C ILE A 172 10.28 13.53 -9.36
N GLU A 173 10.40 14.66 -8.66
CA GLU A 173 11.50 15.62 -8.87
C GLU A 173 12.82 15.08 -8.30
N LEU A 174 12.77 14.46 -7.12
CA LEU A 174 13.93 13.84 -6.49
C LEU A 174 14.40 12.59 -7.25
N LYS A 175 13.48 11.89 -7.94
CA LYS A 175 13.71 10.56 -8.53
C LYS A 175 14.28 9.57 -7.50
N SER A 176 13.83 9.70 -6.26
CA SER A 176 14.30 8.91 -5.14
C SER A 176 13.19 8.80 -4.08
N GLY A 177 13.21 7.73 -3.31
CA GLY A 177 12.28 7.49 -2.24
C GLY A 177 12.12 6.01 -1.91
N VAL A 178 11.11 5.70 -1.09
CA VAL A 178 10.78 4.33 -0.70
C VAL A 178 9.55 3.81 -1.49
N CYS A 179 9.13 2.60 -1.21
CA CYS A 179 7.99 1.96 -1.89
C CYS A 179 6.71 2.82 -1.86
N GLN A 180 6.45 3.54 -0.76
CA GLN A 180 5.34 4.48 -0.64
C GLN A 180 5.40 5.58 -1.70
N ASP A 181 6.55 6.21 -1.88
CA ASP A 181 6.74 7.34 -2.79
C ASP A 181 6.60 6.92 -4.25
N ILE A 182 7.17 5.77 -4.59
CA ILE A 182 7.10 5.18 -5.93
C ILE A 182 5.66 4.79 -6.25
N ALA A 183 4.95 4.17 -5.29
CA ALA A 183 3.54 3.81 -5.43
C ALA A 183 2.65 5.05 -5.61
N HIS A 184 2.82 6.11 -4.80
CA HIS A 184 2.07 7.36 -4.95
C HIS A 184 2.31 8.01 -6.31
N THR A 185 3.56 8.01 -6.80
CA THR A 185 3.91 8.54 -8.12
C THR A 185 3.22 7.75 -9.22
N MET A 186 3.25 6.42 -9.16
CA MET A 186 2.56 5.57 -10.13
C MET A 186 1.05 5.82 -10.14
N ILE A 187 0.41 5.89 -8.97
CA ILE A 187 -1.01 6.18 -8.82
C ILE A 187 -1.36 7.54 -9.42
N GLY A 188 -0.55 8.56 -9.13
CA GLY A 188 -0.75 9.91 -9.66
C GLY A 188 -0.76 9.96 -11.19
N VAL A 189 0.20 9.31 -11.84
CA VAL A 189 0.28 9.24 -13.29
C VAL A 189 -0.89 8.43 -13.87
N LEU A 190 -1.22 7.26 -13.30
CA LEU A 190 -2.35 6.43 -13.77
C LEU A 190 -3.67 7.21 -13.72
N ARG A 191 -3.96 7.88 -12.61
CA ARG A 191 -5.17 8.70 -12.45
C ARG A 191 -5.22 9.87 -13.43
N ALA A 192 -4.09 10.51 -13.67
CA ALA A 192 -4.00 11.58 -14.67
C ALA A 192 -4.29 11.10 -16.11
N GLN A 193 -4.09 9.79 -16.38
CA GLN A 193 -4.48 9.14 -17.64
C GLN A 193 -5.90 8.54 -17.61
N GLY A 194 -6.68 8.81 -16.56
CA GLY A 194 -8.02 8.27 -16.41
C GLY A 194 -8.07 6.77 -16.06
N ILE A 195 -6.98 6.21 -15.56
CA ILE A 195 -6.89 4.82 -15.12
C ILE A 195 -7.14 4.79 -13.61
N PRO A 196 -8.24 4.17 -13.13
CA PRO A 196 -8.49 4.06 -11.70
C PRO A 196 -7.36 3.27 -11.04
N ALA A 197 -6.75 3.86 -10.00
CA ALA A 197 -5.65 3.24 -9.28
C ALA A 197 -5.81 3.43 -7.77
N ARG A 198 -5.37 2.42 -7.00
CA ARG A 198 -5.41 2.43 -5.55
C ARG A 198 -4.08 2.00 -4.93
N TYR A 199 -3.82 2.51 -3.77
CA TYR A 199 -2.68 2.16 -2.94
C TYR A 199 -2.97 0.86 -2.19
N VAL A 200 -1.99 -0.02 -2.12
CA VAL A 200 -2.05 -1.23 -1.32
C VAL A 200 -0.95 -1.18 -0.27
N SER A 201 -1.36 -1.35 0.98
CA SER A 201 -0.46 -1.56 2.12
C SER A 201 -0.41 -3.05 2.44
N GLY A 202 0.78 -3.55 2.72
CA GLY A 202 0.96 -4.96 3.08
C GLY A 202 2.36 -5.30 3.48
N TYR A 203 2.72 -6.56 3.29
CA TYR A 203 4.05 -7.09 3.59
C TYR A 203 4.63 -7.76 2.34
N LEU A 204 5.95 -7.75 2.25
CA LEU A 204 6.69 -8.46 1.22
C LEU A 204 7.54 -9.55 1.87
N TYR A 205 7.37 -10.80 1.42
CA TYR A 205 8.31 -11.85 1.76
C TYR A 205 9.54 -11.76 0.87
N VAL A 206 10.67 -11.49 1.50
CA VAL A 206 11.99 -11.46 0.85
C VAL A 206 12.75 -12.69 1.35
N GLY A 207 12.74 -13.77 0.58
CA GLY A 207 13.52 -14.98 0.88
C GLY A 207 15.02 -14.71 0.79
N GLU A 208 15.83 -15.64 1.35
CA GLU A 208 17.31 -15.49 1.39
C GLU A 208 17.95 -15.29 0.02
N ASP A 209 17.36 -15.84 -1.05
CA ASP A 209 17.85 -15.73 -2.44
C ASP A 209 17.02 -14.78 -3.31
N SER A 210 16.17 -13.93 -2.72
CA SER A 210 15.28 -13.05 -3.46
C SER A 210 16.01 -11.79 -3.94
N ALA A 211 15.74 -11.40 -5.19
CA ALA A 211 16.18 -10.10 -5.73
C ALA A 211 15.21 -8.95 -5.38
N LEU A 212 14.14 -9.24 -4.62
CA LEU A 212 13.17 -8.23 -4.22
C LEU A 212 13.76 -7.27 -3.18
N VAL A 213 13.49 -5.99 -3.35
CA VAL A 213 13.89 -4.90 -2.47
C VAL A 213 12.68 -4.43 -1.68
N GLY A 214 12.81 -4.29 -0.40
CA GLY A 214 11.84 -3.73 0.52
C GLY A 214 12.42 -3.69 1.90
N ASP A 215 11.99 -2.74 2.72
CA ASP A 215 12.27 -2.81 4.13
C ASP A 215 11.60 -4.08 4.67
N ALA A 216 12.27 -4.78 5.57
CA ALA A 216 11.71 -5.96 6.24
C ALA A 216 10.44 -5.64 7.06
N ALA A 217 10.03 -4.36 7.06
CA ALA A 217 8.93 -3.87 7.87
C ALA A 217 7.59 -3.98 7.15
N SER A 218 7.34 -3.12 6.20
CA SER A 218 6.07 -3.05 5.47
C SER A 218 6.36 -2.71 4.02
N HIS A 219 5.42 -3.03 3.13
CA HIS A 219 5.57 -2.76 1.72
C HIS A 219 4.32 -2.12 1.14
N ALA A 220 4.54 -1.34 0.09
CA ALA A 220 3.49 -0.67 -0.64
C ALA A 220 3.60 -0.96 -2.13
N TRP A 221 2.44 -1.15 -2.76
CA TRP A 221 2.35 -1.31 -4.21
C TRP A 221 1.05 -0.71 -4.75
N VAL A 222 0.81 -0.90 -6.02
CA VAL A 222 -0.30 -0.28 -6.74
C VAL A 222 -1.23 -1.34 -7.29
N GLU A 223 -2.52 -1.07 -7.22
CA GLU A 223 -3.51 -1.77 -8.01
C GLU A 223 -4.22 -0.80 -8.94
N PHE A 224 -4.38 -1.19 -10.20
CA PHE A 224 -5.19 -0.44 -11.16
C PHE A 224 -6.34 -1.30 -11.68
N MET A 225 -7.46 -0.65 -12.02
CA MET A 225 -8.67 -1.34 -12.47
C MET A 225 -8.67 -1.48 -14.00
N ALA A 226 -8.78 -2.71 -14.45
CA ALA A 226 -8.99 -3.03 -15.86
C ALA A 226 -10.40 -3.63 -16.08
N PRO A 227 -11.23 -3.05 -16.96
CA PRO A 227 -12.59 -3.51 -17.21
C PRO A 227 -12.64 -4.97 -17.63
N GLY A 228 -13.56 -5.74 -17.04
CA GLY A 228 -13.72 -7.18 -17.32
C GLY A 228 -12.66 -8.10 -16.72
N ILE A 229 -11.65 -7.53 -16.07
CA ILE A 229 -10.54 -8.26 -15.41
C ILE A 229 -10.59 -8.04 -13.90
N GLY A 230 -10.74 -6.79 -13.46
CA GLY A 230 -10.68 -6.42 -12.06
C GLY A 230 -9.42 -5.63 -11.71
N TRP A 231 -9.04 -5.67 -10.43
CA TRP A 231 -7.84 -5.02 -9.91
C TRP A 231 -6.59 -5.82 -10.24
N ILE A 232 -5.66 -5.20 -10.95
CA ILE A 232 -4.35 -5.77 -11.32
C ILE A 232 -3.30 -5.16 -10.40
N SER A 233 -2.50 -6.00 -9.76
CA SER A 233 -1.50 -5.61 -8.77
C SER A 233 -0.10 -5.53 -9.38
N LEU A 234 0.55 -4.36 -9.31
CA LEU A 234 1.90 -4.12 -9.81
C LEU A 234 2.75 -3.49 -8.70
N ASP A 235 3.95 -4.01 -8.52
CA ASP A 235 4.95 -3.47 -7.61
C ASP A 235 6.03 -2.67 -8.37
N PRO A 236 5.91 -1.33 -8.41
CA PRO A 236 6.85 -0.50 -9.14
C PRO A 236 8.23 -0.42 -8.47
N THR A 237 8.35 -0.76 -7.19
CA THR A 237 9.63 -0.81 -6.47
C THR A 237 10.50 -1.96 -6.95
N ASN A 238 9.88 -3.09 -7.29
CA ASN A 238 10.56 -4.31 -7.70
C ASN A 238 10.38 -4.63 -9.19
N ASN A 239 9.58 -3.85 -9.92
CA ASN A 239 9.24 -4.07 -11.32
C ASN A 239 8.64 -5.45 -11.58
N VAL A 240 7.70 -5.87 -10.73
CA VAL A 240 7.05 -7.18 -10.81
C VAL A 240 5.53 -7.07 -10.66
N GLU A 241 4.81 -8.08 -11.12
CA GLU A 241 3.44 -8.32 -10.72
C GLU A 241 3.41 -8.75 -9.24
N ALA A 242 2.54 -8.15 -8.43
CA ALA A 242 2.45 -8.48 -7.00
C ALA A 242 1.71 -9.81 -6.80
N LEU A 243 2.47 -10.88 -6.62
CA LEU A 243 1.99 -12.25 -6.57
C LEU A 243 2.06 -12.86 -5.17
N GLU A 244 2.54 -14.11 -5.06
CA GLU A 244 2.51 -14.89 -3.83
C GLU A 244 3.36 -14.32 -2.70
N ASN A 245 4.42 -13.57 -3.00
CA ASN A 245 5.28 -12.93 -2.00
C ASN A 245 4.68 -11.64 -1.39
N HIS A 246 3.55 -11.15 -1.94
CA HIS A 246 2.91 -9.92 -1.51
C HIS A 246 1.67 -10.23 -0.67
N ILE A 247 1.73 -9.92 0.62
CA ILE A 247 0.66 -10.14 1.59
C ILE A 247 -0.15 -8.85 1.75
N ARG A 248 -1.39 -8.79 1.25
CA ARG A 248 -2.25 -7.62 1.31
C ARG A 248 -2.84 -7.44 2.70
N VAL A 249 -2.69 -6.22 3.26
CA VAL A 249 -3.32 -5.80 4.52
C VAL A 249 -4.47 -4.84 4.24
N GLY A 250 -4.22 -3.73 3.56
CA GLY A 250 -5.23 -2.73 3.30
C GLY A 250 -5.15 -2.13 1.90
N VAL A 251 -6.25 -1.53 1.46
CA VAL A 251 -6.33 -0.76 0.22
C VAL A 251 -6.97 0.59 0.47
N GLY A 252 -6.54 1.61 -0.26
CA GLY A 252 -7.08 2.96 -0.14
C GLY A 252 -6.69 3.85 -1.31
N ARG A 253 -7.05 5.12 -1.26
CA ARG A 253 -6.67 6.08 -2.30
C ARG A 253 -5.17 6.39 -2.26
N ASP A 254 -4.61 6.41 -1.05
CA ASP A 254 -3.21 6.68 -0.74
C ASP A 254 -2.86 6.12 0.65
N TYR A 255 -1.66 6.42 1.13
CA TYR A 255 -1.18 6.02 2.46
C TYR A 255 -2.08 6.51 3.61
N GLY A 256 -2.69 7.69 3.49
CA GLY A 256 -3.55 8.25 4.54
C GLY A 256 -4.76 7.40 4.86
N ASP A 257 -5.30 6.67 3.88
CA ASP A 257 -6.43 5.77 4.06
C ASP A 257 -6.04 4.43 4.73
N VAL A 258 -4.76 4.03 4.65
CA VAL A 258 -4.27 2.71 5.06
C VAL A 258 -3.10 2.73 6.04
N SER A 259 -2.82 3.87 6.64
CA SER A 259 -1.76 4.00 7.64
C SER A 259 -1.88 2.90 8.71
N PRO A 260 -0.82 2.13 8.97
CA PRO A 260 -0.85 0.98 9.89
C PRO A 260 -1.33 1.34 11.29
N VAL A 261 -0.87 2.47 11.81
CA VAL A 261 -1.28 3.00 13.13
C VAL A 261 -1.61 4.48 13.00
N GLN A 262 -2.76 4.86 13.53
CA GLN A 262 -3.18 6.26 13.68
C GLN A 262 -3.61 6.47 15.11
N GLY A 263 -3.12 7.52 15.75
CA GLY A 263 -3.44 7.82 17.14
C GLY A 263 -3.59 9.31 17.39
N VAL A 264 -4.40 9.61 18.39
CA VAL A 264 -4.50 10.96 18.99
C VAL A 264 -4.20 10.83 20.48
N TYR A 265 -3.22 11.57 20.94
CA TYR A 265 -2.84 11.59 22.34
C TYR A 265 -2.52 13.01 22.80
N ARG A 266 -2.50 13.20 24.11
CA ARG A 266 -2.08 14.46 24.75
C ARG A 266 -0.75 14.23 25.44
N GLY A 267 0.33 14.78 24.89
CA GLY A 267 1.69 14.59 25.41
C GLY A 267 2.74 15.31 24.59
N GLY A 268 4.00 15.04 24.89
CA GLY A 268 5.16 15.53 24.16
C GLY A 268 5.43 14.75 22.87
N ASN A 269 6.69 14.80 22.40
CA ASN A 269 7.13 14.04 21.25
C ASN A 269 7.11 12.52 21.52
N GLN A 270 7.06 11.77 20.45
CA GLN A 270 7.17 10.32 20.47
C GLN A 270 8.29 9.84 19.55
N ASN A 271 8.91 8.74 19.91
CA ASN A 271 9.73 7.93 19.02
C ASN A 271 8.95 6.68 18.63
N LEU A 272 8.97 6.33 17.34
CA LEU A 272 8.34 5.13 16.82
C LEU A 272 9.43 4.18 16.31
N ASP A 273 9.42 2.95 16.83
CA ASP A 273 10.18 1.83 16.33
C ASP A 273 9.23 0.79 15.73
N VAL A 274 9.50 0.35 14.49
CA VAL A 274 8.68 -0.62 13.76
C VAL A 274 9.53 -1.83 13.40
N SER A 275 9.06 -3.00 13.78
CA SER A 275 9.69 -4.28 13.44
C SER A 275 8.68 -5.21 12.81
N VAL A 276 9.03 -5.78 11.66
CA VAL A 276 8.21 -6.79 10.97
C VAL A 276 9.07 -8.00 10.62
N SER A 277 8.50 -9.17 10.83
CA SER A 277 9.07 -10.44 10.37
C SER A 277 8.03 -11.18 9.54
N VAL A 278 8.43 -11.63 8.36
CA VAL A 278 7.62 -12.49 7.48
C VAL A 278 8.35 -13.79 7.28
N THR A 279 7.76 -14.88 7.71
CA THR A 279 8.36 -16.22 7.68
C THR A 279 7.52 -17.15 6.81
N LEU A 280 8.15 -17.81 5.84
CA LEU A 280 7.51 -18.87 5.05
C LEU A 280 7.32 -20.10 5.93
N LEU A 281 6.08 -20.58 6.05
CA LEU A 281 5.75 -21.78 6.82
C LEU A 281 5.72 -23.03 5.94
N ASP A 282 5.03 -22.93 4.79
CA ASP A 282 4.90 -24.01 3.82
C ASP A 282 4.86 -23.43 2.40
N SER A 283 5.42 -24.12 1.45
CA SER A 283 5.46 -23.79 0.01
C SER A 283 4.45 -24.56 -0.80
#